data_fa7eb375ed9ef220b656b684f7c9e6be
#
_entry.id   fa7eb375ed9ef220b656b684f7c9e6be
#
_cell.length_a   1.000
_cell.length_b   1.000
_cell.length_c   1.000
_cell.angle_alpha   90.00
_cell.angle_beta   90.00
_cell.angle_gamma   90.00
#
_symmetry.space_group_name_H-M   'P 1'
#
loop_
_entity.id
_entity.type
_entity.pdbx_description
1 polymer ?
#
loop_
_entity_poly.entity_id
_entity_poly.type
_entity_poly.pdbx_seq_one_letter_code
_entity_poly.pdbx_strand_id
1 'polypeptide(L)'
;MESAGDCENIRMKRLFKRITALASAAALTLSLAACGGSAVSGPKNTAPTNAKPVSITVWTYYNGDQLETFSKLVDEFNATVGKEQNITVEASSQGSVNDLETNVLAAAEGKVGAAEMPNIFSAYADT
;
A
#
# COMPACT_ATOMS: atom_id res chain seq x y z
N MET A 1 -33.11 -58.46 40.55
CA MET A 1 -32.36 -57.26 41.01
C MET A 1 -31.29 -56.94 39.99
N GLU A 2 -31.70 -56.54 38.82
CA GLU A 2 -30.76 -56.19 37.69
C GLU A 2 -31.36 -55.18 36.77
N SER A 3 -31.52 -53.92 37.19
CA SER A 3 -32.05 -52.89 36.30
C SER A 3 -31.59 -51.45 36.61
N ALA A 4 -30.77 -51.26 37.64
CA ALA A 4 -30.32 -49.91 38.00
C ALA A 4 -28.99 -49.51 37.36
N GLY A 5 -28.12 -50.48 37.02
CA GLY A 5 -26.79 -50.21 36.47
C GLY A 5 -26.77 -49.82 34.98
N ASP A 6 -27.78 -50.23 34.24
CA ASP A 6 -27.78 -50.03 32.78
C ASP A 6 -28.25 -48.61 32.35
N CYS A 7 -29.14 -48.00 33.14
CA CYS A 7 -29.60 -46.65 32.91
C CYS A 7 -28.51 -45.58 33.18
N GLU A 8 -27.65 -45.80 34.18
CA GLU A 8 -26.56 -44.86 34.47
C GLU A 8 -25.47 -44.94 33.40
N ASN A 9 -25.17 -46.13 32.91
CA ASN A 9 -24.16 -46.33 31.87
C ASN A 9 -24.57 -45.71 30.52
N ILE A 10 -25.85 -45.76 30.17
CA ILE A 10 -26.40 -45.13 28.97
C ILE A 10 -26.40 -43.61 29.10
N ARG A 11 -26.68 -43.08 30.29
CA ARG A 11 -26.69 -41.66 30.57
C ARG A 11 -25.28 -41.07 30.52
N MET A 12 -24.29 -41.80 31.05
CA MET A 12 -22.88 -41.40 31.02
C MET A 12 -22.32 -41.45 29.60
N LYS A 13 -22.62 -42.49 28.82
CA LYS A 13 -22.22 -42.57 27.39
C LYS A 13 -22.80 -41.46 26.51
N ARG A 14 -24.02 -41.00 26.79
CA ARG A 14 -24.62 -39.85 26.08
C ARG A 14 -24.01 -38.53 26.51
N LEU A 15 -23.59 -38.41 27.76
CA LEU A 15 -22.90 -37.22 28.26
C LEU A 15 -21.50 -37.09 27.64
N PHE A 16 -20.77 -38.20 27.60
CA PHE A 16 -19.44 -38.24 26.95
C PHE A 16 -19.51 -37.98 25.45
N LYS A 17 -20.52 -38.50 24.73
CA LYS A 17 -20.72 -38.16 23.29
C LYS A 17 -21.04 -36.70 23.06
N ARG A 18 -21.71 -36.00 23.97
CA ARG A 18 -22.03 -34.59 23.87
C ARG A 18 -20.83 -33.69 24.21
N ILE A 19 -19.99 -34.12 25.12
CA ILE A 19 -18.77 -33.42 25.53
C ILE A 19 -17.70 -33.51 24.43
N THR A 20 -17.54 -34.65 23.76
CA THR A 20 -16.60 -34.81 22.65
C THR A 20 -17.06 -34.05 21.39
N ALA A 21 -18.36 -33.90 21.17
CA ALA A 21 -18.88 -33.11 20.06
C ALA A 21 -18.70 -31.59 20.25
N LEU A 22 -18.72 -31.08 21.49
CA LEU A 22 -18.49 -29.68 21.81
C LEU A 22 -16.99 -29.32 21.78
N ALA A 23 -16.09 -30.25 22.11
CA ALA A 23 -14.65 -30.03 22.07
C ALA A 23 -14.10 -29.91 20.64
N SER A 24 -14.70 -30.63 19.67
CA SER A 24 -14.28 -30.55 18.26
C SER A 24 -14.77 -29.31 17.54
N ALA A 25 -15.87 -28.69 17.98
CA ALA A 25 -16.36 -27.44 17.42
C ALA A 25 -15.52 -26.21 17.85
N ALA A 26 -14.92 -26.25 19.04
CA ALA A 26 -14.07 -25.17 19.55
C ALA A 26 -12.68 -25.13 18.88
N ALA A 27 -12.17 -26.27 18.39
CA ALA A 27 -10.87 -26.33 17.71
C ALA A 27 -10.90 -25.79 16.27
N LEU A 28 -12.07 -25.77 15.61
CA LEU A 28 -12.23 -25.27 14.24
C LEU A 28 -12.42 -23.75 14.17
N THR A 29 -12.76 -23.08 15.27
CA THR A 29 -12.94 -21.61 15.27
C THR A 29 -11.63 -20.85 15.48
N LEU A 30 -10.56 -21.49 15.96
CA LEU A 30 -9.25 -20.83 16.10
C LEU A 30 -8.45 -20.76 14.78
N SER A 31 -8.80 -21.54 13.76
CA SER A 31 -8.08 -21.53 12.48
C SER A 31 -8.55 -20.47 11.48
N LEU A 32 -9.69 -19.81 11.72
CA LEU A 32 -10.16 -18.71 10.86
C LEU A 32 -9.65 -17.31 11.28
N ALA A 33 -9.03 -17.20 12.45
CA ALA A 33 -8.44 -15.93 12.91
C ALA A 33 -7.07 -15.63 12.28
N ALA A 34 -6.48 -16.58 11.55
CA ALA A 34 -5.17 -16.40 10.88
C ALA A 34 -5.25 -15.75 9.49
N CYS A 35 -6.46 -15.51 8.94
CA CYS A 35 -6.66 -14.81 7.67
C CYS A 35 -7.29 -13.42 7.83
N GLY A 36 -7.36 -12.89 9.04
CA GLY A 36 -7.86 -11.55 9.35
C GLY A 36 -6.69 -10.58 9.49
N GLY A 37 -6.36 -9.85 8.40
CA GLY A 37 -5.71 -8.54 8.50
C GLY A 37 -4.33 -8.55 9.17
N SER A 38 -3.34 -9.22 8.60
CA SER A 38 -2.02 -8.63 8.64
C SER A 38 -2.13 -7.35 7.80
N ALA A 39 -2.36 -6.23 8.48
CA ALA A 39 -1.90 -4.98 7.94
C ALA A 39 -0.45 -5.26 7.53
N VAL A 40 -0.19 -5.29 6.23
CA VAL A 40 1.15 -5.24 5.70
C VAL A 40 1.67 -3.89 6.21
N SER A 41 2.30 -3.92 7.38
CA SER A 41 3.19 -2.85 7.78
C SER A 41 4.30 -2.93 6.74
N GLY A 42 4.13 -2.17 5.64
CA GLY A 42 5.22 -1.92 4.73
C GLY A 42 6.45 -1.56 5.56
N PRO A 43 7.64 -1.79 5.05
CA PRO A 43 8.85 -1.43 5.76
C PRO A 43 8.68 0.01 6.22
N LYS A 44 8.71 0.25 7.54
CA LYS A 44 8.83 1.60 8.07
C LYS A 44 10.18 2.09 7.60
N ASN A 45 10.20 2.72 6.42
CA ASN A 45 11.32 3.53 5.99
C ASN A 45 11.41 4.72 6.96
N THR A 46 11.98 4.47 8.12
CA THR A 46 12.39 5.54 9.01
C THR A 46 13.64 6.13 8.37
N ALA A 47 13.48 7.21 7.62
CA ALA A 47 14.62 7.98 7.17
C ALA A 47 15.48 8.35 8.39
N PRO A 48 16.81 8.32 8.26
CA PRO A 48 17.66 8.75 9.35
C PRO A 48 17.32 10.21 9.69
N THR A 49 17.16 10.50 10.96
CA THR A 49 16.71 11.80 11.52
C THR A 49 17.60 13.00 11.12
N ASN A 50 18.68 12.75 10.38
CA ASN A 50 19.64 13.74 9.85
C ASN A 50 19.81 13.64 8.33
N ALA A 51 18.83 13.10 7.60
CA ALA A 51 18.88 13.09 6.13
C ALA A 51 18.86 14.54 5.61
N LYS A 52 19.75 14.84 4.67
CA LYS A 52 19.71 16.12 3.96
C LYS A 52 18.40 16.22 3.20
N PRO A 53 17.80 17.44 3.09
CA PRO A 53 16.63 17.64 2.27
C PRO A 53 16.88 17.16 0.83
N VAL A 54 15.90 16.45 0.26
CA VAL A 54 15.93 15.96 -1.11
C VAL A 54 14.76 16.58 -1.87
N SER A 55 15.02 17.19 -3.02
CA SER A 55 13.99 17.63 -3.96
C SER A 55 13.90 16.64 -5.11
N ILE A 56 12.66 16.24 -5.45
CA ILE A 56 12.34 15.35 -6.56
C ILE A 56 11.48 16.11 -7.55
N THR A 57 11.96 16.27 -8.77
CA THR A 57 11.22 16.90 -9.87
C THR A 57 10.47 15.87 -10.69
N VAL A 58 9.19 16.14 -10.96
CA VAL A 58 8.29 15.24 -11.70
C VAL A 58 7.67 16.00 -12.87
N TRP A 59 7.89 15.50 -14.09
CA TRP A 59 7.25 16.03 -15.28
C TRP A 59 6.11 15.13 -15.74
N THR A 60 4.98 15.76 -16.02
CA THR A 60 3.77 15.08 -16.51
C THR A 60 3.25 15.75 -17.77
N TYR A 61 2.34 15.07 -18.46
CA TYR A 61 1.51 15.65 -19.53
C TYR A 61 0.09 15.93 -19.05
N TYR A 62 -0.15 15.88 -17.73
CA TYR A 62 -1.49 16.07 -17.17
C TYR A 62 -1.96 17.51 -17.34
N ASN A 63 -3.24 17.67 -17.68
CA ASN A 63 -3.91 18.95 -17.85
C ASN A 63 -5.31 18.91 -17.21
N GLY A 64 -5.89 20.08 -16.96
CA GLY A 64 -7.23 20.20 -16.38
C GLY A 64 -7.37 19.42 -15.08
N ASP A 65 -8.43 18.64 -14.96
CA ASP A 65 -8.79 17.90 -13.74
C ASP A 65 -7.74 16.88 -13.32
N GLN A 66 -7.02 16.28 -14.27
CA GLN A 66 -5.92 15.36 -13.97
C GLN A 66 -4.77 16.07 -13.28
N LEU A 67 -4.39 17.24 -13.80
CA LEU A 67 -3.33 18.07 -13.20
C LEU A 67 -3.74 18.53 -11.80
N GLU A 68 -4.97 19.01 -11.64
CA GLU A 68 -5.49 19.45 -10.34
C GLU A 68 -5.47 18.31 -9.31
N THR A 69 -5.94 17.13 -9.71
CA THR A 69 -5.96 15.95 -8.83
C THR A 69 -4.55 15.52 -8.46
N PHE A 70 -3.64 15.47 -9.43
CA PHE A 70 -2.25 15.10 -9.18
C PHE A 70 -1.54 16.12 -8.28
N SER A 71 -1.78 17.41 -8.49
CA SER A 71 -1.22 18.47 -7.64
C SER A 71 -1.66 18.33 -6.19
N LYS A 72 -2.94 18.01 -5.95
CA LYS A 72 -3.44 17.75 -4.57
C LYS A 72 -2.73 16.57 -3.91
N LEU A 73 -2.45 15.49 -4.65
CA LEU A 73 -1.69 14.35 -4.12
C LEU A 73 -0.25 14.72 -3.79
N VAL A 74 0.40 15.53 -4.62
CA VAL A 74 1.75 16.04 -4.36
C VAL A 74 1.77 16.95 -3.13
N ASP A 75 0.80 17.84 -2.99
CA ASP A 75 0.66 18.71 -1.83
C ASP A 75 0.46 17.90 -0.55
N GLU A 76 -0.41 16.88 -0.60
CA GLU A 76 -0.65 15.97 0.54
C GLU A 76 0.63 15.21 0.91
N PHE A 77 1.36 14.66 -0.07
CA PHE A 77 2.64 14.01 0.15
C PHE A 77 3.64 14.96 0.83
N ASN A 78 3.80 16.16 0.29
CA ASN A 78 4.73 17.16 0.81
C ASN A 78 4.37 17.61 2.24
N ALA A 79 3.07 17.68 2.55
CA ALA A 79 2.59 18.06 3.87
C ALA A 79 2.73 16.94 4.93
N THR A 80 2.80 15.68 4.50
CA THR A 80 2.80 14.49 5.37
C THR A 80 4.12 13.72 5.28
N VAL A 81 4.15 12.67 4.50
CA VAL A 81 5.31 11.76 4.37
C VAL A 81 6.56 12.50 3.90
N GLY A 82 6.43 13.39 2.93
CA GLY A 82 7.55 14.19 2.42
C GLY A 82 8.20 15.01 3.52
N LYS A 83 7.39 15.71 4.30
CA LYS A 83 7.86 16.48 5.45
C LYS A 83 8.57 15.62 6.49
N GLU A 84 8.02 14.45 6.82
CA GLU A 84 8.62 13.52 7.78
C GLU A 84 9.95 12.94 7.29
N GLN A 85 10.09 12.74 5.98
CA GLN A 85 11.26 12.14 5.35
C GLN A 85 12.27 13.17 4.82
N ASN A 86 12.01 14.47 4.97
CA ASN A 86 12.79 15.56 4.35
C ASN A 86 12.85 15.45 2.82
N ILE A 87 11.76 15.03 2.19
CA ILE A 87 11.60 14.92 0.74
C ILE A 87 10.55 15.93 0.28
N THR A 88 10.86 16.71 -0.73
CA THR A 88 9.93 17.62 -1.40
C THR A 88 9.76 17.19 -2.85
N VAL A 89 8.52 17.04 -3.31
CA VAL A 89 8.19 16.76 -4.70
C VAL A 89 7.73 18.05 -5.37
N GLU A 90 8.32 18.37 -6.52
CA GLU A 90 7.95 19.48 -7.39
C GLU A 90 7.44 18.90 -8.71
N ALA A 91 6.13 18.98 -8.92
CA ALA A 91 5.50 18.48 -10.13
C ALA A 91 5.17 19.61 -11.10
N SER A 92 5.42 19.41 -12.39
CA SER A 92 5.04 20.34 -13.44
C SER A 92 4.45 19.61 -14.65
N SER A 93 3.42 20.21 -15.25
CA SER A 93 2.92 19.77 -16.54
C SER A 93 3.79 20.34 -17.66
N GLN A 94 4.14 19.49 -18.61
CA GLN A 94 4.87 19.90 -19.82
C GLN A 94 3.93 20.14 -21.00
N GLY A 95 2.61 20.14 -20.77
CA GLY A 95 1.60 20.31 -21.79
C GLY A 95 1.05 19.00 -22.36
N SER A 96 1.31 18.70 -23.62
CA SER A 96 0.89 17.44 -24.24
C SER A 96 1.93 16.33 -24.06
N VAL A 97 1.56 15.11 -24.44
CA VAL A 97 2.51 13.97 -24.50
C VAL A 97 3.71 14.30 -25.40
N ASN A 98 3.45 14.90 -26.57
CA ASN A 98 4.50 15.25 -27.52
C ASN A 98 5.41 16.37 -26.98
N ASP A 99 4.85 17.33 -26.23
CA ASP A 99 5.66 18.36 -25.60
C ASP A 99 6.54 17.78 -24.50
N LEU A 100 5.99 16.89 -23.67
CA LEU A 100 6.77 16.19 -22.64
C LEU A 100 7.91 15.39 -23.26
N GLU A 101 7.64 14.60 -24.30
CA GLU A 101 8.67 13.83 -25.03
C GLU A 101 9.77 14.75 -25.58
N THR A 102 9.37 15.82 -26.27
CA THR A 102 10.30 16.82 -26.82
C THR A 102 11.19 17.42 -25.71
N ASN A 103 10.59 17.79 -24.58
CA ASN A 103 11.32 18.40 -23.47
C ASN A 103 12.26 17.41 -22.79
N VAL A 104 11.83 16.14 -22.61
CA VAL A 104 12.68 15.08 -22.06
C VAL A 104 13.87 14.80 -22.97
N LEU A 105 13.66 14.68 -24.28
CA LEU A 105 14.74 14.48 -25.24
C LEU A 105 15.70 15.65 -25.25
N ALA A 106 15.19 16.89 -25.24
CA ALA A 106 16.03 18.08 -25.20
C ALA A 106 16.89 18.15 -23.93
N ALA A 107 16.31 17.80 -22.77
CA ALA A 107 17.01 17.74 -21.50
C ALA A 107 18.07 16.62 -21.48
N ALA A 108 17.73 15.43 -21.99
CA ALA A 108 18.65 14.28 -22.07
C ALA A 108 19.85 14.57 -23.00
N GLU A 109 19.64 15.29 -24.09
CA GLU A 109 20.68 15.67 -25.05
C GLU A 109 21.48 16.91 -24.60
N GLY A 110 21.09 17.57 -23.51
CA GLY A 110 21.74 18.79 -23.02
C GLY A 110 21.64 19.95 -23.99
N LYS A 111 20.52 20.07 -24.73
CA LYS A 111 20.33 21.17 -25.69
C LYS A 111 20.38 22.51 -25.00
N VAL A 112 20.97 23.51 -25.70
CA VAL A 112 21.03 24.87 -25.19
C VAL A 112 19.61 25.41 -24.96
N GLY A 113 19.34 25.87 -23.74
CA GLY A 113 18.03 26.38 -23.33
C GLY A 113 17.03 25.29 -22.86
N ALA A 114 17.41 24.01 -22.90
CA ALA A 114 16.61 22.96 -22.27
C ALA A 114 16.64 23.09 -20.75
N ALA A 115 15.54 22.68 -20.10
CA ALA A 115 15.53 22.57 -18.66
C ALA A 115 16.40 21.39 -18.19
N GLU A 116 16.72 21.37 -16.90
CA GLU A 116 17.40 20.23 -16.29
C GLU A 116 16.51 18.98 -16.34
N MET A 117 17.12 17.81 -16.57
CA MET A 117 16.41 16.54 -16.63
C MET A 117 15.68 16.25 -15.31
N PRO A 118 14.36 15.95 -15.34
CA PRO A 118 13.62 15.64 -14.12
C PRO A 118 14.04 14.28 -13.54
N ASN A 119 13.78 14.08 -12.25
CA ASN A 119 14.02 12.79 -11.61
C ASN A 119 13.01 11.74 -12.07
N ILE A 120 11.79 12.15 -12.38
CA ILE A 120 10.68 11.29 -12.82
C ILE A 120 9.94 11.99 -13.96
N PHE A 121 9.53 11.23 -14.95
CA PHE A 121 8.60 11.71 -15.97
C PHE A 121 7.60 10.64 -16.40
N SER A 122 6.42 11.07 -16.85
CA SER A 122 5.40 10.17 -17.41
C SER A 122 5.80 9.74 -18.81
N ALA A 123 5.61 8.47 -19.15
CA ALA A 123 5.84 7.93 -20.48
C ALA A 123 4.83 6.83 -20.80
N TYR A 124 4.60 6.59 -22.09
CA TYR A 124 3.91 5.39 -22.55
C TYR A 124 4.91 4.27 -22.80
N ALA A 125 4.46 3.02 -22.64
CA ALA A 125 5.32 1.84 -22.78
C ALA A 125 5.76 1.54 -24.23
N ASP A 126 5.16 2.21 -25.20
CA ASP A 126 5.35 2.03 -26.63
C ASP A 126 6.14 3.18 -27.31
N THR A 127 6.74 4.05 -26.51
CA THR A 127 7.60 5.15 -26.98
C THR A 127 9.08 4.81 -26.94
#